data_682456338486ca9f2d583e672a6b0733
#
_entry.id   682456338486ca9f2d583e672a6b0733
#
_cell.length_a   1.000
_cell.length_b   1.000
_cell.length_c   1.000
_cell.angle_alpha   90.00
_cell.angle_beta   90.00
_cell.angle_gamma   90.00
#
_symmetry.space_group_name_H-M   'P 1'
#
loop_
_entity.id
_entity.type
_entity.pdbx_description
1 polymer ?
#
loop_
_entity_poly.entity_id
_entity_poly.type
_entity_poly.pdbx_seq_one_letter_code
_entity_poly.pdbx_strand_id
1 'polypeptide(L)'
;MKRIGESKVLGAMDLEVDDCYPRDMVGFGSAPPDPRWPNKARLALQFVINYEEGAENSVLHGDSHSETFLSEIFDAKPFPDRHMTMESIYEYGSRSGFWRLKRLFNDFNYPVTVFGVAMAMDRNREVVESMLDSHWEIASHGYRWISYQAMNRELEREHIAKAIEIHEKITGAKPLGWYTGRDSPNTRELILEWDHFLYDSDSYADDLPYWIEGPRASHLIVPYTLDNNDMKFASAQGFNAGDQFYNYLKDSFDTLYEEGGKMMSVGLHCRIIGRPGRFGALKRFLKYVSQRSSVWVCRRVDIARHWHSCHKVA
;
A
#
# COMPACT_ATOMS: atom_id res chain seq x y z
N MET A 1 -52.18 44.44 8.13
CA MET A 1 -51.11 44.03 7.20
C MET A 1 -49.77 44.18 7.91
N LYS A 2 -49.23 43.10 8.43
CA LYS A 2 -47.91 43.07 9.08
C LYS A 2 -46.89 42.61 8.01
N ARG A 3 -45.85 43.43 7.81
CA ARG A 3 -44.72 43.07 6.91
C ARG A 3 -43.92 41.95 7.52
N ILE A 4 -43.67 40.94 6.68
CA ILE A 4 -42.82 39.78 6.98
C ILE A 4 -41.36 40.26 6.93
N GLY A 5 -40.62 39.93 7.97
CA GLY A 5 -39.24 40.38 8.20
C GLY A 5 -38.25 39.87 7.18
N GLU A 6 -37.25 40.68 6.92
CA GLU A 6 -36.09 40.43 6.11
C GLU A 6 -35.27 39.25 6.68
N SER A 7 -34.98 38.27 5.85
CA SER A 7 -34.05 37.21 6.18
C SER A 7 -32.64 37.80 6.27
N LYS A 8 -32.04 37.74 7.45
CA LYS A 8 -30.61 37.99 7.61
C LYS A 8 -29.84 36.94 6.85
N VAL A 9 -29.20 37.34 5.75
CA VAL A 9 -28.12 36.56 5.12
C VAL A 9 -27.02 36.47 6.19
N LEU A 10 -26.72 35.24 6.65
CA LEU A 10 -25.54 34.98 7.49
C LEU A 10 -24.32 35.42 6.68
N GLY A 11 -23.63 36.45 7.17
CA GLY A 11 -22.38 36.93 6.59
C GLY A 11 -21.37 35.78 6.53
N ALA A 12 -20.56 35.79 5.50
CA ALA A 12 -19.40 34.91 5.39
C ALA A 12 -18.62 34.97 6.71
N MET A 13 -18.54 33.86 7.41
CA MET A 13 -17.56 33.72 8.47
C MET A 13 -16.21 33.83 7.76
N ASP A 14 -15.45 34.88 8.04
CA ASP A 14 -14.02 34.91 7.79
C ASP A 14 -13.42 33.79 8.64
N LEU A 15 -13.25 32.60 8.02
CA LEU A 15 -12.42 31.57 8.58
C LEU A 15 -11.00 32.10 8.49
N GLU A 16 -10.48 32.61 9.61
CA GLU A 16 -9.04 32.77 9.74
C GLU A 16 -8.43 31.41 9.40
N VAL A 17 -7.65 31.35 8.33
CA VAL A 17 -6.89 30.17 8.00
C VAL A 17 -5.90 29.99 9.14
N ASP A 18 -6.11 28.97 9.96
CA ASP A 18 -5.20 28.63 11.03
C ASP A 18 -3.86 28.21 10.38
N ASP A 19 -2.87 29.08 10.45
CA ASP A 19 -1.51 28.82 9.92
C ASP A 19 -0.85 27.58 10.56
N CYS A 20 -1.48 27.01 11.60
CA CYS A 20 -1.05 25.81 12.31
C CYS A 20 -1.79 24.52 11.86
N TYR A 21 -2.61 24.56 10.81
CA TYR A 21 -3.32 23.35 10.37
C TYR A 21 -2.33 22.31 9.84
N PRO A 22 -2.27 21.10 10.45
CA PRO A 22 -1.17 20.14 10.20
C PRO A 22 -1.32 19.33 8.92
N ARG A 23 -2.34 19.58 8.09
CA ARG A 23 -2.61 18.84 6.85
C ARG A 23 -2.37 19.71 5.63
N ASP A 24 -1.61 19.19 4.66
CA ASP A 24 -1.52 19.79 3.34
C ASP A 24 -2.78 19.45 2.52
N MET A 25 -3.63 20.43 2.28
CA MET A 25 -4.82 20.32 1.45
C MET A 25 -4.62 20.90 0.03
N VAL A 26 -3.43 21.37 -0.28
CA VAL A 26 -3.09 22.05 -1.53
C VAL A 26 -2.35 21.10 -2.49
N GLY A 27 -1.35 20.34 -2.02
CA GLY A 27 -0.52 19.46 -2.83
C GLY A 27 0.05 20.17 -4.06
N PHE A 28 0.01 19.50 -5.20
CA PHE A 28 0.43 20.12 -6.48
C PHE A 28 -0.64 21.04 -7.10
N GLY A 29 -1.85 21.08 -6.58
CA GLY A 29 -2.96 21.90 -7.07
C GLY A 29 -3.27 21.64 -8.55
N SER A 30 -3.48 22.71 -9.31
CA SER A 30 -3.83 22.64 -10.75
C SER A 30 -2.61 22.42 -11.68
N ALA A 31 -1.39 22.41 -11.15
CA ALA A 31 -0.16 22.36 -11.94
C ALA A 31 0.82 21.29 -11.42
N PRO A 32 0.44 20.00 -11.48
CA PRO A 32 1.34 18.92 -11.09
C PRO A 32 2.60 18.93 -11.96
N PRO A 33 3.77 18.57 -11.40
CA PRO A 33 5.01 18.53 -12.17
C PRO A 33 4.96 17.43 -13.23
N ASP A 34 5.66 17.64 -14.36
CA ASP A 34 5.92 16.54 -15.31
C ASP A 34 6.89 15.55 -14.62
N PRO A 35 6.47 14.33 -14.35
CA PRO A 35 7.32 13.34 -13.69
C PRO A 35 8.48 12.85 -14.55
N ARG A 36 8.47 13.12 -15.85
CA ARG A 36 9.52 12.71 -16.80
C ARG A 36 9.84 11.21 -16.72
N TRP A 37 8.79 10.38 -16.68
CA TRP A 37 8.95 8.94 -16.56
C TRP A 37 9.90 8.36 -17.62
N PRO A 38 10.67 7.30 -17.29
CA PRO A 38 11.56 6.61 -18.23
C PRO A 38 10.84 6.25 -19.53
N ASN A 39 11.58 6.32 -20.64
CA ASN A 39 11.07 6.01 -21.98
C ASN A 39 9.88 6.88 -22.41
N LYS A 40 9.70 8.06 -21.82
CA LYS A 40 8.54 8.95 -22.06
C LYS A 40 7.21 8.24 -21.77
N ALA A 41 7.19 7.37 -20.78
CA ALA A 41 5.97 6.69 -20.38
C ALA A 41 4.91 7.69 -19.91
N ARG A 42 3.67 7.43 -20.28
CA ARG A 42 2.51 8.22 -19.85
C ARG A 42 2.09 7.87 -18.45
N LEU A 43 2.29 6.61 -18.06
CA LEU A 43 1.88 6.06 -16.79
C LEU A 43 2.98 5.19 -16.20
N ALA A 44 3.32 5.42 -14.92
CA ALA A 44 4.11 4.49 -14.12
C ALA A 44 3.16 3.55 -13.37
N LEU A 45 3.20 2.26 -13.67
CA LEU A 45 2.31 1.25 -13.11
C LEU A 45 3.06 0.34 -12.16
N GLN A 46 2.57 0.20 -10.92
CA GLN A 46 3.16 -0.65 -9.90
C GLN A 46 2.18 -1.73 -9.45
N PHE A 47 2.66 -2.96 -9.38
CA PHE A 47 1.95 -4.05 -8.72
C PHE A 47 2.57 -4.29 -7.35
N VAL A 48 1.75 -4.29 -6.32
CA VAL A 48 2.17 -4.46 -4.93
C VAL A 48 1.50 -5.68 -4.33
N ILE A 49 2.30 -6.64 -3.87
CA ILE A 49 1.81 -7.80 -3.12
C ILE A 49 2.04 -7.53 -1.63
N ASN A 50 0.95 -7.49 -0.86
CA ASN A 50 1.01 -7.46 0.60
C ASN A 50 1.16 -8.91 1.08
N TYR A 51 2.33 -9.23 1.66
CA TYR A 51 2.62 -10.54 2.24
C TYR A 51 2.54 -10.47 3.75
N GLU A 52 1.41 -10.91 4.31
CA GLU A 52 0.99 -10.66 5.70
C GLU A 52 0.73 -11.97 6.45
N GLU A 53 0.65 -13.07 5.76
CA GLU A 53 0.18 -14.36 6.21
C GLU A 53 1.00 -14.93 7.38
N GLY A 54 0.40 -15.06 8.55
CA GLY A 54 1.03 -15.52 9.79
C GLY A 54 1.57 -14.40 10.68
N ALA A 55 1.24 -13.12 10.36
CA ALA A 55 1.58 -11.96 11.20
C ALA A 55 0.35 -11.16 11.67
N GLU A 56 -0.85 -11.62 11.36
CA GLU A 56 -2.14 -11.10 11.80
C GLU A 56 -2.32 -11.23 13.33
N ASN A 57 -3.38 -10.60 13.88
CA ASN A 57 -3.74 -10.80 15.29
C ASN A 57 -4.01 -12.28 15.58
N SER A 58 -3.36 -12.80 16.59
CA SER A 58 -3.56 -14.18 17.07
C SER A 58 -3.13 -14.34 18.51
N VAL A 59 -3.89 -15.11 19.28
CA VAL A 59 -3.52 -15.50 20.65
C VAL A 59 -2.19 -16.27 20.68
N LEU A 60 -1.77 -16.89 19.56
CA LEU A 60 -0.46 -17.53 19.44
C LEU A 60 0.71 -16.52 19.47
N HIS A 61 0.42 -15.24 19.24
CA HIS A 61 1.40 -14.14 19.27
C HIS A 61 1.32 -13.33 20.57
N GLY A 62 0.46 -13.73 21.53
CA GLY A 62 0.19 -13.02 22.75
C GLY A 62 -0.88 -11.92 22.63
N ASP A 63 -1.58 -11.86 21.51
CA ASP A 63 -2.70 -10.92 21.34
C ASP A 63 -3.91 -11.36 22.16
N SER A 64 -4.75 -10.42 22.54
CA SER A 64 -5.95 -10.69 23.35
C SER A 64 -7.04 -11.44 22.58
N HIS A 65 -6.97 -11.45 21.25
CA HIS A 65 -7.99 -12.05 20.40
C HIS A 65 -7.46 -12.39 18.99
N SER A 66 -8.25 -13.22 18.30
CA SER A 66 -8.04 -13.56 16.89
C SER A 66 -8.30 -12.38 15.96
N GLU A 67 -7.77 -12.46 14.70
CA GLU A 67 -8.00 -11.46 13.66
C GLU A 67 -9.48 -11.39 13.25
N THR A 68 -9.92 -10.18 12.88
CA THR A 68 -11.28 -9.89 12.43
C THR A 68 -11.30 -9.19 11.08
N PHE A 69 -10.14 -8.73 10.59
CA PHE A 69 -10.06 -7.82 9.45
C PHE A 69 -9.61 -8.54 8.17
N LEU A 70 -10.09 -8.05 7.06
CA LEU A 70 -9.66 -8.37 5.70
C LEU A 70 -9.66 -9.87 5.36
N SER A 71 -10.82 -10.50 5.54
CA SER A 71 -11.11 -11.88 5.16
C SER A 71 -12.49 -12.03 4.53
N GLU A 72 -12.78 -13.21 3.98
CA GLU A 72 -14.13 -13.53 3.47
C GLU A 72 -15.16 -13.78 4.57
N ILE A 73 -14.78 -13.77 5.84
CA ILE A 73 -15.72 -13.92 6.96
C ILE A 73 -16.34 -12.56 7.22
N PHE A 74 -17.55 -12.36 6.70
CA PHE A 74 -18.29 -11.12 6.94
C PHE A 74 -18.59 -10.95 8.42
N ASP A 75 -18.33 -9.72 8.95
CA ASP A 75 -18.55 -9.38 10.37
C ASP A 75 -17.88 -10.36 11.35
N ALA A 76 -16.63 -10.74 11.03
CA ALA A 76 -15.85 -11.62 11.90
C ALA A 76 -15.75 -11.06 13.32
N LYS A 77 -15.98 -11.91 14.32
CA LYS A 77 -15.88 -11.54 15.74
C LYS A 77 -14.52 -11.88 16.30
N PRO A 78 -13.96 -11.06 17.20
CA PRO A 78 -12.76 -11.42 17.94
C PRO A 78 -13.04 -12.53 18.95
N PHE A 79 -12.22 -13.57 18.96
CA PHE A 79 -12.29 -14.63 19.96
C PHE A 79 -11.03 -14.58 20.85
N PRO A 80 -11.16 -14.76 22.18
CA PRO A 80 -10.01 -14.89 23.07
C PRO A 80 -9.35 -16.28 22.96
N ASP A 81 -9.38 -16.86 21.79
CA ASP A 81 -8.84 -18.16 21.42
C ASP A 81 -8.51 -18.16 19.91
N ARG A 82 -7.93 -19.24 19.42
CA ARG A 82 -7.65 -19.43 17.99
C ARG A 82 -8.93 -19.47 17.18
N HIS A 83 -8.92 -18.77 16.04
CA HIS A 83 -10.00 -18.82 15.07
C HIS A 83 -9.56 -19.66 13.85
N MET A 84 -9.79 -20.97 13.91
CA MET A 84 -9.27 -21.94 12.93
C MET A 84 -9.65 -21.61 11.48
N THR A 85 -10.88 -21.12 11.23
CA THR A 85 -11.30 -20.70 9.89
C THR A 85 -10.51 -19.49 9.41
N MET A 86 -10.31 -18.49 10.28
CA MET A 86 -9.52 -17.31 9.94
C MET A 86 -8.07 -17.68 9.63
N GLU A 87 -7.44 -18.47 10.51
CA GLU A 87 -6.08 -18.95 10.31
C GLU A 87 -5.92 -19.68 8.96
N SER A 88 -6.88 -20.55 8.62
CA SER A 88 -6.84 -21.29 7.35
C SER A 88 -6.99 -20.39 6.10
N ILE A 89 -7.68 -19.25 6.21
CA ILE A 89 -7.75 -18.25 5.13
C ILE A 89 -6.38 -17.61 4.91
N TYR A 90 -5.69 -17.23 5.98
CA TYR A 90 -4.33 -16.69 5.90
C TYR A 90 -3.34 -17.75 5.39
N GLU A 91 -3.38 -18.97 5.92
CA GLU A 91 -2.56 -20.08 5.42
C GLU A 91 -2.70 -20.30 3.91
N TYR A 92 -3.92 -20.17 3.37
CA TYR A 92 -4.12 -20.30 1.93
C TYR A 92 -3.28 -19.27 1.13
N GLY A 93 -3.15 -18.06 1.61
CA GLY A 93 -2.36 -17.01 0.98
C GLY A 93 -0.90 -17.45 0.81
N SER A 94 -0.29 -17.93 1.89
CA SER A 94 1.10 -18.41 1.89
C SER A 94 1.27 -19.73 1.10
N ARG A 95 0.36 -20.70 1.28
CA ARG A 95 0.48 -22.06 0.72
C ARG A 95 0.13 -22.15 -0.76
N SER A 96 -0.76 -21.30 -1.27
CA SER A 96 -1.29 -21.41 -2.64
C SER A 96 -1.35 -20.07 -3.37
N GLY A 97 -1.83 -19.02 -2.70
CA GLY A 97 -2.09 -17.71 -3.32
C GLY A 97 -0.81 -17.06 -3.84
N PHE A 98 0.21 -16.99 -3.01
CA PHE A 98 1.52 -16.44 -3.36
C PHE A 98 2.10 -17.11 -4.61
N TRP A 99 2.16 -18.42 -4.65
CA TRP A 99 2.75 -19.18 -5.76
C TRP A 99 2.00 -18.98 -7.07
N ARG A 100 0.68 -18.77 -7.00
CA ARG A 100 -0.13 -18.44 -8.16
C ARG A 100 0.20 -17.07 -8.71
N LEU A 101 0.34 -16.07 -7.84
CA LEU A 101 0.75 -14.71 -8.20
C LEU A 101 2.18 -14.69 -8.76
N LYS A 102 3.13 -15.37 -8.10
CA LYS A 102 4.51 -15.46 -8.57
C LYS A 102 4.58 -15.96 -10.01
N ARG A 103 3.93 -17.08 -10.32
CA ARG A 103 3.91 -17.61 -11.70
C ARG A 103 3.35 -16.58 -12.68
N LEU A 104 2.25 -15.92 -12.34
CA LEU A 104 1.62 -14.94 -13.22
C LEU A 104 2.56 -13.76 -13.54
N PHE A 105 3.17 -13.17 -12.54
CA PHE A 105 4.06 -12.03 -12.76
C PHE A 105 5.33 -12.41 -13.50
N ASN A 106 5.86 -13.60 -13.25
CA ASN A 106 7.00 -14.13 -13.99
C ASN A 106 6.63 -14.42 -15.47
N ASP A 107 5.43 -14.97 -15.76
CA ASP A 107 4.96 -15.20 -17.12
C ASP A 107 4.86 -13.90 -17.95
N PHE A 108 4.53 -12.78 -17.30
CA PHE A 108 4.48 -11.46 -17.92
C PHE A 108 5.83 -10.71 -17.86
N ASN A 109 6.81 -11.24 -17.13
CA ASN A 109 8.07 -10.55 -16.83
C ASN A 109 7.84 -9.15 -16.23
N TYR A 110 6.87 -9.02 -15.34
CA TYR A 110 6.55 -7.77 -14.67
C TYR A 110 7.22 -7.70 -13.30
N PRO A 111 7.93 -6.60 -13.00
CA PRO A 111 8.47 -6.36 -11.69
C PRO A 111 7.34 -6.14 -10.66
N VAL A 112 7.61 -6.51 -9.43
CA VAL A 112 6.67 -6.41 -8.30
C VAL A 112 7.38 -5.77 -7.11
N THR A 113 6.67 -4.97 -6.35
CA THR A 113 7.05 -4.63 -4.98
C THR A 113 6.26 -5.52 -4.03
N VAL A 114 6.93 -6.12 -3.08
CA VAL A 114 6.29 -6.82 -1.97
C VAL A 114 6.34 -5.93 -0.74
N PHE A 115 5.19 -5.63 -0.14
CA PHE A 115 5.12 -5.16 1.22
C PHE A 115 5.15 -6.38 2.13
N GLY A 116 6.32 -6.68 2.66
CA GLY A 116 6.58 -7.87 3.46
C GLY A 116 6.51 -7.60 4.95
N VAL A 117 5.54 -8.21 5.64
CA VAL A 117 5.50 -8.17 7.10
C VAL A 117 6.62 -9.06 7.65
N ALA A 118 7.50 -8.52 8.47
CA ALA A 118 8.72 -9.20 8.88
C ALA A 118 8.45 -10.55 9.56
N MET A 119 7.45 -10.64 10.44
CA MET A 119 7.05 -11.89 11.09
C MET A 119 6.52 -12.92 10.06
N ALA A 120 5.77 -12.51 9.06
CA ALA A 120 5.26 -13.39 8.01
C ALA A 120 6.40 -13.96 7.16
N MET A 121 7.34 -13.11 6.78
CA MET A 121 8.53 -13.49 6.02
C MET A 121 9.46 -14.44 6.79
N ASP A 122 9.64 -14.21 8.10
CA ASP A 122 10.48 -15.10 8.92
C ASP A 122 9.89 -16.51 9.09
N ARG A 123 8.56 -16.65 8.96
CA ARG A 123 7.86 -17.94 9.02
C ARG A 123 7.96 -18.76 7.73
N ASN A 124 8.16 -18.11 6.59
CA ASN A 124 8.22 -18.80 5.29
C ASN A 124 9.38 -18.27 4.44
N ARG A 125 10.56 -18.83 4.68
CA ARG A 125 11.80 -18.45 3.98
C ARG A 125 11.78 -18.79 2.50
N GLU A 126 11.15 -19.88 2.11
CA GLU A 126 11.03 -20.31 0.71
C GLU A 126 10.31 -19.24 -0.13
N VAL A 127 9.28 -18.62 0.42
CA VAL A 127 8.58 -17.49 -0.22
C VAL A 127 9.53 -16.30 -0.41
N VAL A 128 10.33 -15.95 0.61
CA VAL A 128 11.27 -14.84 0.52
C VAL A 128 12.37 -15.10 -0.51
N GLU A 129 12.99 -16.29 -0.49
CA GLU A 129 13.98 -16.69 -1.49
C GLU A 129 13.39 -16.58 -2.90
N SER A 130 12.15 -17.00 -3.07
CA SER A 130 11.42 -16.93 -4.34
C SER A 130 11.14 -15.49 -4.81
N MET A 131 10.93 -14.54 -3.90
CA MET A 131 10.83 -13.10 -4.21
C MET A 131 12.17 -12.55 -4.70
N LEU A 132 13.25 -12.90 -3.99
CA LEU A 132 14.63 -12.49 -4.33
C LEU A 132 15.06 -13.05 -5.70
N ASP A 133 14.80 -14.33 -5.97
CA ASP A 133 15.07 -14.98 -7.26
C ASP A 133 14.33 -14.32 -8.42
N SER A 134 13.14 -13.78 -8.15
CA SER A 134 12.36 -13.03 -9.14
C SER A 134 12.78 -11.55 -9.26
N HIS A 135 13.82 -11.13 -8.55
CA HIS A 135 14.30 -9.74 -8.48
C HIS A 135 13.22 -8.73 -8.08
N TRP A 136 12.27 -9.16 -7.29
CA TRP A 136 11.23 -8.29 -6.75
C TRP A 136 11.80 -7.38 -5.67
N GLU A 137 11.26 -6.19 -5.54
CA GLU A 137 11.53 -5.37 -4.37
C GLU A 137 10.81 -5.95 -3.17
N ILE A 138 11.50 -6.08 -2.04
CA ILE A 138 10.87 -6.33 -0.75
C ILE A 138 11.01 -5.05 0.08
N ALA A 139 9.92 -4.32 0.24
CA ALA A 139 9.79 -3.18 1.15
C ALA A 139 9.19 -3.66 2.48
N SER A 140 9.47 -2.95 3.56
CA SER A 140 8.94 -3.31 4.87
C SER A 140 7.44 -3.03 4.99
N HIS A 141 6.70 -3.98 5.55
CA HIS A 141 5.31 -3.82 5.99
C HIS A 141 5.22 -3.89 7.53
N GLY A 142 6.24 -3.40 8.22
CA GLY A 142 6.35 -3.47 9.67
C GLY A 142 6.69 -4.86 10.20
N TYR A 143 6.65 -4.99 11.54
CA TYR A 143 6.93 -6.26 12.21
C TYR A 143 5.75 -7.20 12.23
N ARG A 144 4.57 -6.66 12.54
CA ARG A 144 3.28 -7.36 12.65
C ARG A 144 2.22 -6.65 11.82
N TRP A 145 1.25 -7.40 11.30
CA TRP A 145 0.09 -6.83 10.61
C TRP A 145 -1.05 -6.58 11.60
N ILE A 146 -0.88 -5.61 12.46
CA ILE A 146 -1.82 -5.18 13.50
C ILE A 146 -2.05 -3.68 13.44
N SER A 147 -3.08 -3.16 14.13
CA SER A 147 -3.28 -1.71 14.22
C SER A 147 -2.26 -1.08 15.18
N TYR A 148 -1.55 -0.07 14.71
CA TYR A 148 -0.62 0.72 15.50
C TYR A 148 -1.27 1.98 16.07
N GLN A 149 -2.49 2.33 15.67
CA GLN A 149 -3.16 3.60 16.00
C GLN A 149 -3.13 3.97 17.48
N ALA A 150 -3.26 3.01 18.38
CA ALA A 150 -3.24 3.21 19.82
C ALA A 150 -2.00 2.61 20.53
N MET A 151 -0.98 2.21 19.76
CA MET A 151 0.23 1.64 20.31
C MET A 151 1.08 2.69 21.02
N ASN A 152 1.70 2.30 22.14
CA ASN A 152 2.69 3.13 22.81
C ASN A 152 3.88 3.42 21.86
N ARG A 153 4.36 4.68 21.82
CA ARG A 153 5.43 5.14 20.92
C ARG A 153 6.71 4.30 21.03
N GLU A 154 7.11 3.93 22.25
CA GLU A 154 8.33 3.14 22.46
C GLU A 154 8.17 1.71 21.95
N LEU A 155 7.03 1.08 22.19
CA LEU A 155 6.72 -0.24 21.65
C LEU A 155 6.66 -0.22 20.12
N GLU A 156 6.10 0.82 19.53
CA GLU A 156 6.08 0.99 18.06
C GLU A 156 7.51 1.12 17.52
N ARG A 157 8.38 1.90 18.18
CA ARG A 157 9.81 2.01 17.82
C ARG A 157 10.51 0.65 17.89
N GLU A 158 10.25 -0.14 18.92
CA GLU A 158 10.79 -1.50 19.05
C GLU A 158 10.31 -2.41 17.91
N HIS A 159 9.03 -2.30 17.51
CA HIS A 159 8.50 -3.05 16.38
C HIS A 159 9.16 -2.63 15.05
N ILE A 160 9.41 -1.35 14.83
CA ILE A 160 10.11 -0.85 13.64
C ILE A 160 11.54 -1.40 13.62
N ALA A 161 12.28 -1.28 14.73
CA ALA A 161 13.65 -1.80 14.83
C ALA A 161 13.70 -3.31 14.54
N LYS A 162 12.78 -4.08 15.12
CA LYS A 162 12.68 -5.52 14.92
C LYS A 162 12.30 -5.90 13.48
N ALA A 163 11.44 -5.10 12.84
CA ALA A 163 11.11 -5.31 11.43
C ALA A 163 12.34 -5.17 10.55
N ILE A 164 13.16 -4.14 10.77
CA ILE A 164 14.39 -3.88 10.01
C ILE A 164 15.42 -4.98 10.25
N GLU A 165 15.63 -5.39 11.50
CA GLU A 165 16.56 -6.46 11.88
C GLU A 165 16.20 -7.78 11.17
N ILE A 166 14.94 -8.21 11.28
CA ILE A 166 14.47 -9.44 10.64
C ILE A 166 14.60 -9.33 9.13
N HIS A 167 14.18 -8.21 8.53
CA HIS A 167 14.27 -7.99 7.10
C HIS A 167 15.72 -8.15 6.61
N GLU A 168 16.67 -7.45 7.23
CA GLU A 168 18.10 -7.52 6.89
C GLU A 168 18.64 -8.95 7.02
N LYS A 169 18.28 -9.63 8.10
CA LYS A 169 18.69 -11.02 8.36
C LYS A 169 18.22 -11.99 7.27
N ILE A 170 17.02 -11.80 6.73
CA ILE A 170 16.41 -12.77 5.80
C ILE A 170 16.61 -12.42 4.33
N THR A 171 16.81 -11.13 4.00
CA THR A 171 17.01 -10.67 2.62
C THR A 171 18.45 -10.32 2.31
N GLY A 172 19.29 -10.17 3.32
CA GLY A 172 20.69 -9.72 3.20
C GLY A 172 20.87 -8.20 3.07
N ALA A 173 19.77 -7.41 3.13
CA ALA A 173 19.80 -5.96 3.01
C ALA A 173 18.69 -5.30 3.84
N LYS A 174 18.89 -4.04 4.25
CA LYS A 174 17.85 -3.24 4.88
C LYS A 174 16.77 -2.87 3.86
N PRO A 175 15.50 -2.75 4.27
CA PRO A 175 14.42 -2.31 3.36
C PRO A 175 14.64 -0.84 2.96
N LEU A 176 14.45 -0.54 1.67
CA LEU A 176 14.55 0.83 1.16
C LEU A 176 13.22 1.58 1.17
N GLY A 177 12.12 0.86 1.31
CA GLY A 177 10.77 1.42 1.39
C GLY A 177 10.03 0.92 2.62
N TRP A 178 9.08 1.73 3.07
CA TRP A 178 8.22 1.44 4.22
C TRP A 178 6.74 1.61 3.89
N TYR A 179 5.91 0.78 4.45
CA TYR A 179 4.46 0.89 4.50
C TYR A 179 3.93 0.17 5.73
N THR A 180 3.16 0.85 6.56
CA THR A 180 2.48 0.23 7.72
C THR A 180 1.05 -0.16 7.38
N GLY A 181 0.34 0.71 6.67
CA GLY A 181 -1.05 0.53 6.26
C GLY A 181 -2.08 0.57 7.39
N ARG A 182 -1.65 0.38 8.63
CA ARG A 182 -2.45 0.47 9.86
C ARG A 182 -1.68 1.31 10.89
N ASP A 183 -1.12 2.41 10.40
CA ASP A 183 -0.18 3.30 11.05
C ASP A 183 -0.78 4.07 12.25
N SER A 184 0.08 4.74 12.99
CA SER A 184 -0.23 5.65 14.08
C SER A 184 0.23 7.08 13.76
N PRO A 185 -0.17 8.08 14.53
CA PRO A 185 0.41 9.42 14.43
C PRO A 185 1.93 9.47 14.64
N ASN A 186 2.52 8.45 15.27
CA ASN A 186 3.96 8.39 15.53
C ASN A 186 4.76 7.71 14.39
N THR A 187 4.13 6.85 13.60
CA THR A 187 4.81 5.94 12.66
C THR A 187 5.80 6.67 11.77
N ARG A 188 5.35 7.75 11.09
CA ARG A 188 6.21 8.49 10.17
C ARG A 188 7.40 9.14 10.86
N GLU A 189 7.20 9.77 12.01
CA GLU A 189 8.32 10.35 12.77
C GLU A 189 9.32 9.27 13.19
N LEU A 190 8.83 8.10 13.60
CA LEU A 190 9.69 7.00 14.03
C LEU A 190 10.50 6.41 12.87
N ILE A 191 9.91 6.21 11.69
CA ILE A 191 10.67 5.70 10.53
C ILE A 191 11.72 6.71 10.04
N LEU A 192 11.48 8.02 10.22
CA LEU A 192 12.44 9.08 9.91
C LEU A 192 13.64 9.15 10.87
N GLU A 193 13.64 8.39 11.95
CA GLU A 193 14.84 8.17 12.78
C GLU A 193 15.90 7.31 12.04
N TRP A 194 15.52 6.60 10.97
CA TRP A 194 16.36 5.73 10.16
C TRP A 194 16.70 6.40 8.81
N ASP A 195 17.96 6.43 8.46
CA ASP A 195 18.49 7.17 7.30
C ASP A 195 18.50 6.40 5.97
N HIS A 196 18.15 5.11 6.00
CA HIS A 196 18.23 4.23 4.83
C HIS A 196 16.94 4.16 4.01
N PHE A 197 15.81 4.63 4.53
CA PHE A 197 14.56 4.64 3.77
C PHE A 197 14.58 5.69 2.67
N LEU A 198 14.39 5.27 1.43
CA LEU A 198 14.26 6.17 0.29
C LEU A 198 12.84 6.74 0.17
N TYR A 199 11.85 6.02 0.69
CA TYR A 199 10.44 6.43 0.65
C TYR A 199 9.61 5.73 1.72
N ASP A 200 8.48 6.34 2.07
CA ASP A 200 7.36 5.65 2.68
C ASP A 200 6.09 5.73 1.81
N SER A 201 5.14 4.84 2.09
CA SER A 201 3.91 4.71 1.33
C SER A 201 2.65 4.88 2.17
N ASP A 202 2.76 5.29 3.42
CA ASP A 202 1.62 5.52 4.31
C ASP A 202 0.92 6.85 3.97
N SER A 203 0.44 6.93 2.72
CA SER A 203 -0.36 8.03 2.19
C SER A 203 -1.18 7.57 0.98
N TYR A 204 -2.34 8.18 0.82
CA TYR A 204 -3.27 8.00 -0.30
C TYR A 204 -3.67 9.34 -0.91
N ALA A 205 -2.81 10.37 -0.76
CA ALA A 205 -3.20 11.77 -0.96
C ALA A 205 -2.96 12.28 -2.39
N ASP A 206 -2.22 11.55 -3.23
CA ASP A 206 -1.86 12.03 -4.57
C ASP A 206 -1.63 10.88 -5.57
N ASP A 207 -1.68 11.20 -6.86
CA ASP A 207 -1.34 10.31 -7.97
C ASP A 207 0.14 10.44 -8.41
N LEU A 208 0.94 11.19 -7.65
CA LEU A 208 2.38 11.37 -7.85
C LEU A 208 3.12 11.31 -6.52
N PRO A 209 4.41 10.95 -6.53
CA PRO A 209 5.25 11.11 -5.36
C PRO A 209 5.40 12.58 -4.97
N TYR A 210 5.53 12.86 -3.70
CA TYR A 210 5.75 14.21 -3.20
C TYR A 210 6.69 14.21 -2.00
N TRP A 211 7.33 15.35 -1.77
CA TRP A 211 8.23 15.56 -0.66
C TRP A 211 7.48 16.11 0.55
N ILE A 212 7.87 15.65 1.71
CA ILE A 212 7.50 16.24 3.00
C ILE A 212 8.74 16.72 3.73
N GLU A 213 8.58 17.69 4.61
CA GLU A 213 9.63 18.08 5.54
C GLU A 213 9.78 17.00 6.63
N GLY A 214 11.00 16.56 6.84
CA GLY A 214 11.36 15.66 7.92
C GLY A 214 12.27 16.36 8.94
N PRO A 215 12.50 15.75 10.10
CA PRO A 215 13.28 16.37 11.17
C PRO A 215 14.76 16.60 10.83
N ARG A 216 15.30 15.89 9.84
CA ARG A 216 16.71 15.98 9.41
C ARG A 216 16.86 16.38 7.94
N ALA A 217 15.96 15.92 7.11
CA ALA A 217 15.95 16.16 5.67
C ALA A 217 14.54 15.89 5.12
N SER A 218 14.27 16.42 3.93
CA SER A 218 13.03 16.09 3.23
C SER A 218 12.93 14.59 2.95
N HIS A 219 11.74 14.04 3.09
CA HIS A 219 11.47 12.63 2.88
C HIS A 219 10.44 12.43 1.77
N LEU A 220 10.63 11.38 0.98
CA LEU A 220 9.78 11.10 -0.17
C LEU A 220 8.59 10.24 0.22
N ILE A 221 7.40 10.71 -0.10
CA ILE A 221 6.18 9.91 -0.06
C ILE A 221 5.92 9.38 -1.47
N VAL A 222 5.76 8.07 -1.59
CA VAL A 222 5.23 7.41 -2.80
C VAL A 222 3.85 6.88 -2.43
N PRO A 223 2.76 7.61 -2.73
CA PRO A 223 1.42 7.23 -2.30
C PRO A 223 1.02 5.82 -2.72
N TYR A 224 0.20 5.17 -1.90
CA TYR A 224 -0.35 3.85 -2.17
C TYR A 224 -1.83 3.95 -2.59
N THR A 225 -2.56 2.84 -2.57
CA THR A 225 -3.95 2.79 -3.03
C THR A 225 -4.83 1.94 -2.12
N LEU A 226 -6.07 2.39 -1.91
CA LEU A 226 -7.13 1.60 -1.28
C LEU A 226 -8.27 1.28 -2.27
N ASP A 227 -8.37 2.01 -3.37
CA ASP A 227 -9.42 1.83 -4.38
C ASP A 227 -9.02 0.79 -5.44
N ASN A 228 -7.80 0.85 -5.97
CA ASN A 228 -7.24 -0.15 -6.88
C ASN A 228 -6.65 -1.35 -6.13
N ASN A 229 -7.37 -1.83 -5.12
CA ASN A 229 -6.88 -2.80 -4.15
C ASN A 229 -7.89 -3.95 -3.99
N ASP A 230 -7.41 -5.18 -4.05
CA ASP A 230 -8.23 -6.38 -3.92
C ASP A 230 -8.85 -6.55 -2.52
N MET A 231 -8.38 -5.77 -1.52
CA MET A 231 -9.02 -5.71 -0.20
C MET A 231 -10.51 -5.41 -0.28
N LYS A 232 -10.96 -4.73 -1.33
CA LYS A 232 -12.38 -4.42 -1.55
C LYS A 232 -13.24 -5.66 -1.82
N PHE A 233 -12.68 -6.83 -2.09
CA PHE A 233 -13.43 -8.09 -2.06
C PHE A 233 -13.84 -8.53 -0.64
N ALA A 234 -13.12 -8.04 0.36
CA ALA A 234 -13.35 -8.38 1.77
C ALA A 234 -13.88 -7.19 2.59
N SER A 235 -14.34 -6.14 1.94
CA SER A 235 -14.93 -4.96 2.59
C SER A 235 -16.35 -4.72 2.11
N ALA A 236 -17.20 -4.14 2.98
CA ALA A 236 -18.58 -3.77 2.60
C ALA A 236 -18.57 -2.78 1.43
N GLN A 237 -19.56 -2.92 0.53
CA GLN A 237 -19.68 -2.13 -0.71
C GLN A 237 -18.45 -2.25 -1.64
N GLY A 238 -17.73 -3.35 -1.55
CA GLY A 238 -16.59 -3.65 -2.39
C GLY A 238 -16.96 -4.49 -3.62
N PHE A 239 -16.00 -5.27 -4.11
CA PHE A 239 -16.18 -6.11 -5.28
C PHE A 239 -16.83 -7.46 -4.92
N ASN A 240 -17.90 -7.84 -5.61
CA ASN A 240 -18.53 -9.15 -5.47
C ASN A 240 -18.07 -10.17 -6.52
N ALA A 241 -17.54 -9.69 -7.65
CA ALA A 241 -17.08 -10.54 -8.74
C ALA A 241 -15.78 -10.03 -9.36
N GLY A 242 -15.00 -10.95 -9.96
CA GLY A 242 -13.75 -10.59 -10.62
C GLY A 242 -13.91 -9.54 -11.73
N ASP A 243 -15.05 -9.54 -12.43
CA ASP A 243 -15.30 -8.56 -13.49
C ASP A 243 -15.41 -7.13 -12.96
N GLN A 244 -15.96 -6.93 -11.76
CA GLN A 244 -15.97 -5.61 -11.14
C GLN A 244 -14.55 -5.11 -10.84
N PHE A 245 -13.69 -5.95 -10.30
CA PHE A 245 -12.30 -5.61 -10.07
C PHE A 245 -11.55 -5.30 -11.38
N TYR A 246 -11.70 -6.17 -12.38
CA TYR A 246 -11.08 -5.95 -13.69
C TYR A 246 -11.52 -4.62 -14.31
N ASN A 247 -12.82 -4.34 -14.34
CA ASN A 247 -13.36 -3.12 -14.93
C ASN A 247 -12.88 -1.88 -14.16
N TYR A 248 -12.87 -1.95 -12.82
CA TYR A 248 -12.36 -0.85 -11.99
C TYR A 248 -10.89 -0.54 -12.28
N LEU A 249 -10.05 -1.58 -12.30
CA LEU A 249 -8.62 -1.40 -12.63
C LEU A 249 -8.43 -0.86 -14.05
N LYS A 250 -9.23 -1.34 -15.00
CA LYS A 250 -9.16 -0.88 -16.39
C LYS A 250 -9.55 0.59 -16.51
N ASP A 251 -10.64 1.00 -15.90
CA ASP A 251 -11.13 2.38 -15.95
C ASP A 251 -10.15 3.34 -15.25
N SER A 252 -9.59 2.95 -14.10
CA SER A 252 -8.53 3.70 -13.42
C SER A 252 -7.29 3.84 -14.30
N PHE A 253 -6.86 2.73 -14.92
CA PHE A 253 -5.72 2.72 -15.83
C PHE A 253 -5.95 3.65 -17.03
N ASP A 254 -7.10 3.55 -17.70
CA ASP A 254 -7.41 4.33 -18.89
C ASP A 254 -7.46 5.82 -18.54
N THR A 255 -8.10 6.20 -17.43
CA THR A 255 -8.17 7.59 -16.96
C THR A 255 -6.78 8.17 -16.72
N LEU A 256 -5.95 7.50 -15.90
CA LEU A 256 -4.61 8.01 -15.58
C LEU A 256 -3.66 7.98 -16.81
N TYR A 257 -3.85 7.01 -17.70
CA TYR A 257 -3.11 6.93 -18.95
C TYR A 257 -3.49 8.06 -19.92
N GLU A 258 -4.77 8.43 -20.01
CA GLU A 258 -5.27 9.56 -20.83
C GLU A 258 -4.78 10.90 -20.27
N GLU A 259 -4.84 11.10 -18.96
CA GLU A 259 -4.28 12.29 -18.31
C GLU A 259 -2.77 12.41 -18.57
N GLY A 260 -2.05 11.31 -18.46
CA GLY A 260 -0.60 11.24 -18.64
C GLY A 260 0.19 11.87 -17.49
N GLY A 261 1.43 11.46 -17.34
CA GLY A 261 2.29 11.97 -16.26
C GLY A 261 1.79 11.59 -14.87
N LYS A 262 1.22 10.41 -14.72
CA LYS A 262 0.66 9.88 -13.47
C LYS A 262 1.32 8.58 -13.06
N MET A 263 1.04 8.13 -11.84
CA MET A 263 1.34 6.76 -11.41
C MET A 263 0.08 6.04 -10.96
N MET A 264 0.08 4.72 -11.08
CA MET A 264 -1.00 3.85 -10.61
C MET A 264 -0.40 2.71 -9.78
N SER A 265 -0.93 2.50 -8.59
CA SER A 265 -0.62 1.32 -7.77
C SER A 265 -1.78 0.33 -7.85
N VAL A 266 -1.48 -0.97 -7.87
CA VAL A 266 -2.46 -2.05 -7.75
C VAL A 266 -2.11 -2.88 -6.52
N GLY A 267 -2.96 -2.83 -5.51
CA GLY A 267 -2.77 -3.56 -4.25
C GLY A 267 -3.35 -4.97 -4.31
N LEU A 268 -2.56 -5.95 -3.92
CA LEU A 268 -2.88 -7.38 -4.02
C LEU A 268 -2.56 -8.08 -2.70
N HIS A 269 -3.42 -9.02 -2.27
CA HIS A 269 -3.20 -9.87 -1.11
C HIS A 269 -3.25 -11.34 -1.52
N CYS A 270 -2.26 -12.12 -1.10
CA CYS A 270 -2.14 -13.52 -1.53
C CYS A 270 -3.39 -14.35 -1.21
N ARG A 271 -4.00 -14.14 -0.05
CA ARG A 271 -5.24 -14.82 0.37
C ARG A 271 -6.50 -14.35 -0.35
N ILE A 272 -6.48 -13.14 -0.96
CA ILE A 272 -7.66 -12.54 -1.62
C ILE A 272 -7.63 -12.78 -3.12
N ILE A 273 -6.76 -12.07 -3.85
CA ILE A 273 -6.69 -12.21 -5.33
C ILE A 273 -6.08 -13.55 -5.76
N GLY A 274 -5.33 -14.20 -4.88
CA GLY A 274 -4.81 -15.55 -5.11
C GLY A 274 -5.89 -16.63 -5.21
N ARG A 275 -7.16 -16.35 -4.85
CA ARG A 275 -8.27 -17.28 -5.08
C ARG A 275 -8.57 -17.44 -6.56
N PRO A 276 -8.83 -18.66 -7.08
CA PRO A 276 -8.91 -18.91 -8.53
C PRO A 276 -9.89 -18.03 -9.29
N GLY A 277 -11.08 -17.81 -8.73
CA GLY A 277 -12.11 -16.99 -9.37
C GLY A 277 -11.71 -15.52 -9.52
N ARG A 278 -11.05 -14.95 -8.51
CA ARG A 278 -10.56 -13.56 -8.52
C ARG A 278 -9.31 -13.40 -9.36
N PHE A 279 -8.42 -14.37 -9.28
CA PHE A 279 -7.16 -14.42 -10.03
C PHE A 279 -7.34 -14.23 -11.54
N GLY A 280 -8.43 -14.78 -12.11
CA GLY A 280 -8.76 -14.60 -13.52
C GLY A 280 -8.93 -13.13 -13.93
N ALA A 281 -9.43 -12.29 -13.04
CA ALA A 281 -9.55 -10.85 -13.27
C ALA A 281 -8.18 -10.16 -13.36
N LEU A 282 -7.28 -10.46 -12.43
CA LEU A 282 -5.91 -9.95 -12.46
C LEU A 282 -5.18 -10.38 -13.74
N LYS A 283 -5.30 -11.65 -14.14
CA LYS A 283 -4.69 -12.15 -15.38
C LYS A 283 -5.21 -11.39 -16.62
N ARG A 284 -6.50 -11.09 -16.69
CA ARG A 284 -7.07 -10.26 -17.77
C ARG A 284 -6.51 -8.84 -17.74
N PHE A 285 -6.34 -8.26 -16.57
CA PHE A 285 -5.78 -6.92 -16.44
C PHE A 285 -4.30 -6.86 -16.88
N LEU A 286 -3.46 -7.80 -16.45
CA LEU A 286 -2.08 -7.87 -16.93
C LEU A 286 -2.01 -8.02 -18.47
N LYS A 287 -2.88 -8.84 -19.04
CA LYS A 287 -2.98 -8.98 -20.50
C LYS A 287 -3.43 -7.67 -21.18
N TYR A 288 -4.35 -6.93 -20.56
CA TYR A 288 -4.78 -5.62 -21.06
C TYR A 288 -3.62 -4.63 -21.06
N VAL A 289 -2.88 -4.55 -19.96
CA VAL A 289 -1.70 -3.67 -19.81
C VAL A 289 -0.61 -4.04 -20.84
N SER A 290 -0.34 -5.34 -21.05
CA SER A 290 0.71 -5.79 -21.97
C SER A 290 0.48 -5.38 -23.43
N GLN A 291 -0.73 -4.96 -23.79
CA GLN A 291 -1.09 -4.46 -25.12
C GLN A 291 -0.96 -2.94 -25.25
N ARG A 292 -0.52 -2.25 -24.19
CA ARG A 292 -0.39 -0.78 -24.17
C ARG A 292 1.07 -0.38 -24.29
N SER A 293 1.33 0.59 -25.17
CA SER A 293 2.63 1.27 -25.26
C SER A 293 2.74 2.36 -24.20
N SER A 294 3.92 2.90 -23.99
CA SER A 294 4.15 4.05 -23.12
C SER A 294 3.68 3.85 -21.66
N VAL A 295 3.75 2.62 -21.18
CA VAL A 295 3.54 2.25 -19.76
C VAL A 295 4.89 1.79 -19.19
N TRP A 296 5.28 2.38 -18.08
CA TRP A 296 6.43 1.94 -17.32
C TRP A 296 5.96 1.07 -16.14
N VAL A 297 5.98 -0.25 -16.35
CA VAL A 297 5.74 -1.19 -15.23
C VAL A 297 7.01 -1.27 -14.42
N CYS A 298 6.96 -0.94 -13.13
CA CYS A 298 8.13 -0.74 -12.29
C CYS A 298 7.85 -1.08 -10.82
N ARG A 299 8.93 -1.19 -10.05
CA ARG A 299 8.85 -1.31 -8.58
C ARG A 299 8.70 0.08 -7.96
N ARG A 300 8.26 0.14 -6.73
CA ARG A 300 8.13 1.42 -6.01
C ARG A 300 9.49 2.07 -5.76
N VAL A 301 10.51 1.26 -5.47
CA VAL A 301 11.88 1.76 -5.34
C VAL A 301 12.42 2.38 -6.63
N ASP A 302 11.98 1.91 -7.79
CA ASP A 302 12.38 2.50 -9.08
C ASP A 302 11.77 3.89 -9.25
N ILE A 303 10.51 4.07 -8.85
CA ILE A 303 9.86 5.39 -8.78
C ILE A 303 10.60 6.30 -7.81
N ALA A 304 10.89 5.82 -6.61
CA ALA A 304 11.60 6.61 -5.61
C ALA A 304 12.97 7.08 -6.14
N ARG A 305 13.78 6.18 -6.69
CA ARG A 305 15.08 6.53 -7.29
C ARG A 305 14.95 7.53 -8.43
N HIS A 306 13.96 7.35 -9.29
CA HIS A 306 13.69 8.28 -10.39
C HIS A 306 13.33 9.67 -9.84
N TRP A 307 12.42 9.73 -8.86
CA TRP A 307 12.00 11.00 -8.26
C TRP A 307 13.14 11.72 -7.57
N HIS A 308 13.96 11.01 -6.79
CA HIS A 308 15.18 11.55 -6.18
C HIS A 308 16.17 12.13 -7.22
N SER A 309 16.23 11.54 -8.42
CA SER A 309 17.14 12.01 -9.47
C SER A 309 16.60 13.23 -10.22
N CYS A 310 15.29 13.29 -10.46
CA CYS A 310 14.65 14.25 -11.37
C CYS A 310 13.93 15.40 -10.66
N HIS A 311 13.50 15.20 -9.41
CA HIS A 311 12.66 16.12 -8.64
C HIS A 311 13.28 16.37 -7.25
N LYS A 312 14.54 16.81 -7.23
CA LYS A 312 15.23 17.13 -5.98
C LYS A 312 14.52 18.26 -5.25
N VAL A 313 14.50 18.18 -3.94
CA VAL A 313 14.15 19.33 -3.10
C VAL A 313 15.23 20.38 -3.28
N ALA A 314 14.81 21.62 -3.52
CA ALA A 314 15.71 22.76 -3.71
C ALA A 314 16.42 23.14 -2.42
#